data_93c44bb1eaa6796215d8148c441848ae
#
_entry.id   93c44bb1eaa6796215d8148c441848ae
#
_cell.length_a   1.000
_cell.length_b   1.000
_cell.length_c   1.000
_cell.angle_alpha   90.00
_cell.angle_beta   90.00
_cell.angle_gamma   90.00
#
_symmetry.space_group_name_H-M   'P 1'
#
loop_
_entity.id
_entity.type
_entity.pdbx_description
1 polymer ?
#
loop_
_entity_poly.entity_id
_entity_poly.type
_entity_poly.pdbx_seq_one_letter_code
_entity_poly.pdbx_strand_id
1 'polypeptide(L)'
;LNSTITMKIRKVAVFDGDGTVMGQVPHYLADEALYQYADEHFKGKTDKFSKEKMAILNRMVKDGNNVGKPYVEDRVHFLAGLTPEEILEMGYACYQTSYRNKFYPEMKQLIANLKEYGFEVWILTASPEFLYQKFLAEELGIPEVNILGVKSVVVDGKLTDDIILPIPQDDGKANVIPTFIKTRPLVVGGNSRGDMDMLNQSCGLKIVVNPDDKTVRGKEDGPMNGYTVKGYWEKEGALIVKCHDVREPGLRFHTEEWGIRENVSNPKD
;
A
#
# COMPACT_ATOMS: atom_id res chain seq x y z
N LEU A 1 -9.92 -5.18 24.55
CA LEU A 1 -10.37 -6.10 23.48
C LEU A 1 -10.14 -7.57 23.85
N ASN A 2 -8.97 -7.91 24.38
CA ASN A 2 -8.63 -9.32 24.68
C ASN A 2 -9.50 -9.91 25.81
N SER A 3 -9.91 -9.12 26.80
CA SER A 3 -10.76 -9.56 27.93
C SER A 3 -12.23 -9.77 27.56
N THR A 4 -12.68 -9.19 26.46
CA THR A 4 -14.09 -9.21 26.04
C THR A 4 -14.37 -10.13 24.85
N ILE A 5 -13.32 -10.62 24.18
CA ILE A 5 -13.44 -11.44 22.98
C ILE A 5 -13.10 -12.89 23.35
N THR A 6 -14.04 -13.78 23.12
CA THR A 6 -13.82 -15.22 23.37
C THR A 6 -12.84 -15.81 22.35
N MET A 7 -12.13 -16.87 22.74
CA MET A 7 -11.18 -17.61 21.89
C MET A 7 -11.80 -18.19 20.60
N LYS A 8 -13.12 -18.21 20.47
CA LYS A 8 -13.85 -18.68 19.28
C LYS A 8 -14.02 -17.61 18.20
N ILE A 9 -13.73 -16.35 18.48
CA ILE A 9 -13.84 -15.26 17.52
C ILE A 9 -12.46 -14.97 16.95
N ARG A 10 -12.34 -14.95 15.62
CA ARG A 10 -11.12 -14.51 14.96
C ARG A 10 -10.88 -13.05 15.29
N LYS A 11 -9.70 -12.76 15.86
CA LYS A 11 -9.25 -11.39 16.12
C LYS A 11 -8.44 -10.95 14.90
N VAL A 12 -9.01 -10.10 14.09
CA VAL A 12 -8.37 -9.62 12.86
C VAL A 12 -8.04 -8.14 12.95
N ALA A 13 -6.82 -7.80 12.56
CA ALA A 13 -6.38 -6.43 12.32
C ALA A 13 -5.97 -6.29 10.85
N VAL A 14 -6.38 -5.20 10.22
CA VAL A 14 -6.11 -4.90 8.82
C VAL A 14 -5.46 -3.54 8.71
N PHE A 15 -4.33 -3.44 8.03
CA PHE A 15 -3.62 -2.20 7.81
C PHE A 15 -3.36 -1.97 6.32
N ASP A 16 -3.41 -0.70 5.90
CA ASP A 16 -2.80 -0.30 4.65
C ASP A 16 -1.26 -0.42 4.73
N GLY A 17 -0.60 -0.50 3.58
CA GLY A 17 0.85 -0.59 3.49
C GLY A 17 1.54 0.78 3.52
N ASP A 18 1.54 1.42 2.35
CA ASP A 18 2.27 2.66 2.10
C ASP A 18 1.63 3.86 2.82
N GLY A 19 2.40 4.57 3.62
CA GLY A 19 1.92 5.69 4.45
C GLY A 19 1.30 5.25 5.78
N THR A 20 1.07 3.96 6.01
CA THR A 20 0.46 3.40 7.23
C THR A 20 1.42 2.56 8.05
N VAL A 21 2.03 1.53 7.48
CA VAL A 21 3.04 0.71 8.17
C VAL A 21 4.46 1.12 7.80
N MET A 22 4.63 1.72 6.64
CA MET A 22 5.90 2.23 6.13
C MET A 22 5.72 3.57 5.43
N GLY A 23 6.80 4.37 5.36
CA GLY A 23 6.82 5.64 4.67
C GLY A 23 6.63 5.51 3.16
N GLN A 24 6.06 6.55 2.57
CA GLN A 24 5.72 6.62 1.16
C GLN A 24 6.36 7.79 0.39
N VAL A 25 7.08 8.65 1.08
CA VAL A 25 7.71 9.85 0.49
C VAL A 25 9.13 9.52 0.02
N PRO A 26 9.58 9.98 -1.14
CA PRO A 26 8.89 10.85 -2.10
C PRO A 26 7.89 10.14 -3.00
N HIS A 27 7.99 8.81 -3.14
CA HIS A 27 7.04 7.99 -3.91
C HIS A 27 6.97 6.56 -3.35
N TYR A 28 6.03 5.78 -3.84
CA TYR A 28 5.81 4.41 -3.37
C TYR A 28 6.98 3.49 -3.73
N LEU A 29 7.24 2.50 -2.87
CA LEU A 29 8.20 1.44 -3.16
C LEU A 29 7.90 0.77 -4.51
N ALA A 30 6.63 0.52 -4.82
CA ALA A 30 6.24 -0.07 -6.08
C ALA A 30 6.78 0.70 -7.28
N ASP A 31 6.67 2.02 -7.27
CA ASP A 31 7.11 2.87 -8.39
C ASP A 31 8.64 2.86 -8.52
N GLU A 32 9.35 2.98 -7.40
CA GLU A 32 10.81 2.89 -7.38
C GLU A 32 11.31 1.53 -7.87
N ALA A 33 10.67 0.43 -7.42
CA ALA A 33 11.05 -0.92 -7.83
C ALA A 33 10.88 -1.13 -9.34
N LEU A 34 9.76 -0.70 -9.91
CA LEU A 34 9.53 -0.78 -11.35
C LEU A 34 10.54 0.07 -12.13
N TYR A 35 10.84 1.26 -11.63
CA TYR A 35 11.81 2.16 -12.26
C TYR A 35 13.22 1.57 -12.22
N GLN A 36 13.67 1.07 -11.08
CA GLN A 36 14.99 0.43 -10.95
C GLN A 36 15.11 -0.78 -11.88
N TYR A 37 14.10 -1.62 -11.91
CA TYR A 37 14.09 -2.80 -12.77
C TYR A 37 14.09 -2.43 -14.25
N ALA A 38 13.32 -1.43 -14.64
CA ALA A 38 13.30 -0.96 -16.03
C ALA A 38 14.65 -0.36 -16.47
N ASP A 39 15.30 0.40 -15.58
CA ASP A 39 16.61 0.99 -15.84
C ASP A 39 17.67 -0.09 -16.07
N GLU A 40 17.62 -1.20 -15.33
CA GLU A 40 18.56 -2.30 -15.41
C GLU A 40 18.28 -3.26 -16.57
N HIS A 41 17.00 -3.54 -16.82
CA HIS A 41 16.62 -4.65 -17.70
C HIS A 41 16.05 -4.22 -19.07
N PHE A 42 15.49 -3.03 -19.20
CA PHE A 42 14.77 -2.63 -20.42
C PHE A 42 15.32 -1.38 -21.10
N LYS A 43 15.92 -0.47 -20.35
CA LYS A 43 16.44 0.79 -20.89
C LYS A 43 17.50 0.57 -21.97
N GLY A 44 17.32 1.23 -23.10
CA GLY A 44 18.23 1.14 -24.24
C GLY A 44 18.08 -0.12 -25.08
N LYS A 45 17.24 -1.10 -24.68
CA LYS A 45 16.94 -2.28 -25.47
C LYS A 45 15.96 -1.96 -26.60
N THR A 46 16.09 -2.68 -27.72
CA THR A 46 15.31 -2.43 -28.95
C THR A 46 14.26 -3.50 -29.25
N ASP A 47 14.25 -4.60 -28.51
CA ASP A 47 13.25 -5.65 -28.66
C ASP A 47 11.84 -5.15 -28.27
N LYS A 48 10.82 -5.84 -28.78
CA LYS A 48 9.42 -5.44 -28.61
C LYS A 48 9.00 -5.42 -27.15
N PHE A 49 9.37 -6.43 -26.37
CA PHE A 49 8.98 -6.57 -24.96
C PHE A 49 9.54 -5.41 -24.13
N SER A 50 10.84 -5.13 -24.24
CA SER A 50 11.46 -4.01 -23.53
C SER A 50 10.85 -2.65 -23.89
N LYS A 51 10.55 -2.43 -25.18
CA LYS A 51 9.87 -1.20 -25.62
C LYS A 51 8.46 -1.03 -25.03
N GLU A 52 7.69 -2.11 -24.96
CA GLU A 52 6.35 -2.10 -24.35
C GLU A 52 6.44 -1.75 -22.85
N LYS A 53 7.37 -2.35 -22.11
CA LYS A 53 7.57 -2.05 -20.69
C LYS A 53 7.99 -0.61 -20.45
N MET A 54 8.92 -0.10 -21.24
CA MET A 54 9.33 1.32 -21.16
C MET A 54 8.19 2.28 -21.53
N ALA A 55 7.31 1.91 -22.47
CA ALA A 55 6.15 2.73 -22.82
C ALA A 55 5.14 2.81 -21.65
N ILE A 56 4.91 1.71 -20.93
CA ILE A 56 4.07 1.69 -19.73
C ILE A 56 4.68 2.60 -18.65
N LEU A 57 5.96 2.42 -18.34
CA LEU A 57 6.65 3.24 -17.34
C LEU A 57 6.59 4.73 -17.68
N ASN A 58 6.84 5.10 -18.94
CA ASN A 58 6.77 6.50 -19.39
C ASN A 58 5.35 7.08 -19.26
N ARG A 59 4.31 6.26 -19.45
CA ARG A 59 2.91 6.66 -19.21
C ARG A 59 2.66 6.93 -17.74
N MET A 60 3.10 6.02 -16.85
CA MET A 60 3.02 6.21 -15.41
C MET A 60 3.72 7.50 -14.95
N VAL A 61 4.93 7.75 -15.45
CA VAL A 61 5.69 8.99 -15.15
C VAL A 61 4.90 10.22 -15.60
N LYS A 62 4.30 10.18 -16.81
CA LYS A 62 3.50 11.28 -17.34
C LYS A 62 2.24 11.56 -16.52
N ASP A 63 1.60 10.50 -16.01
CA ASP A 63 0.40 10.63 -15.18
C ASP A 63 0.72 11.16 -13.78
N GLY A 64 1.98 11.10 -13.38
CA GLY A 64 2.50 11.74 -12.19
C GLY A 64 1.87 11.21 -10.90
N ASN A 65 1.36 12.09 -10.05
CA ASN A 65 0.74 11.76 -8.77
C ASN A 65 -0.70 11.25 -8.88
N ASN A 66 -1.21 11.05 -10.08
CA ASN A 66 -2.55 10.53 -10.28
C ASN A 66 -2.56 9.01 -10.12
N VAL A 67 -2.70 8.55 -8.89
CA VAL A 67 -2.78 7.13 -8.53
C VAL A 67 -4.20 6.56 -8.71
N GLY A 68 -4.92 7.00 -9.72
CA GLY A 68 -6.22 6.41 -10.08
C GLY A 68 -6.10 4.97 -10.59
N LYS A 69 -7.26 4.35 -10.82
CA LYS A 69 -7.33 2.96 -11.27
C LYS A 69 -6.44 2.62 -12.47
N PRO A 70 -6.37 3.44 -13.55
CA PRO A 70 -5.48 3.14 -14.69
C PRO A 70 -3.99 3.07 -14.30
N TYR A 71 -3.56 3.90 -13.35
CA TYR A 71 -2.20 3.89 -12.85
C TYR A 71 -1.87 2.60 -12.08
N VAL A 72 -2.81 2.14 -11.27
CA VAL A 72 -2.67 0.87 -10.52
C VAL A 72 -2.64 -0.31 -11.48
N GLU A 73 -3.46 -0.30 -12.52
CA GLU A 73 -3.47 -1.31 -13.58
C GLU A 73 -2.15 -1.30 -14.36
N ASP A 74 -1.58 -0.13 -14.66
CA ASP A 74 -0.28 -0.01 -15.36
C ASP A 74 0.87 -0.66 -14.61
N ARG A 75 0.88 -0.62 -13.27
CA ARG A 75 1.85 -1.37 -12.47
C ARG A 75 1.77 -2.88 -12.75
N VAL A 76 0.56 -3.41 -12.85
CA VAL A 76 0.35 -4.84 -13.18
C VAL A 76 0.76 -5.13 -14.62
N HIS A 77 0.36 -4.31 -15.57
CA HIS A 77 0.73 -4.47 -16.99
C HIS A 77 2.26 -4.42 -17.18
N PHE A 78 2.95 -3.60 -16.39
CA PHE A 78 4.42 -3.60 -16.41
C PHE A 78 4.99 -4.95 -15.97
N LEU A 79 4.41 -5.59 -14.97
CA LEU A 79 4.88 -6.87 -14.41
C LEU A 79 4.46 -8.08 -15.25
N ALA A 80 3.50 -7.95 -16.15
CA ALA A 80 3.05 -9.04 -17.02
C ALA A 80 4.21 -9.63 -17.85
N GLY A 81 4.27 -10.96 -17.91
CA GLY A 81 5.35 -11.71 -18.57
C GLY A 81 6.55 -12.04 -17.68
N LEU A 82 6.63 -11.50 -16.47
CA LEU A 82 7.60 -11.89 -15.44
C LEU A 82 7.03 -13.03 -14.59
N THR A 83 7.91 -13.77 -13.91
CA THR A 83 7.49 -14.80 -12.94
C THR A 83 7.19 -14.18 -11.57
N PRO A 84 6.39 -14.84 -10.73
CA PRO A 84 6.18 -14.40 -9.34
C PRO A 84 7.49 -14.22 -8.58
N GLU A 85 8.45 -15.11 -8.76
CA GLU A 85 9.76 -15.07 -8.12
C GLU A 85 10.56 -13.83 -8.52
N GLU A 86 10.57 -13.48 -9.82
CA GLU A 86 11.24 -12.26 -10.30
C GLU A 86 10.64 -11.02 -9.66
N ILE A 87 9.32 -10.98 -9.46
CA ILE A 87 8.63 -9.84 -8.88
C ILE A 87 8.84 -9.75 -7.36
N LEU A 88 8.82 -10.88 -6.66
CA LEU A 88 9.16 -10.95 -5.24
C LEU A 88 10.59 -10.41 -4.99
N GLU A 89 11.56 -10.85 -5.80
CA GLU A 89 12.94 -10.38 -5.70
C GLU A 89 13.09 -8.90 -6.10
N MET A 90 12.35 -8.43 -7.10
CA MET A 90 12.33 -7.02 -7.49
C MET A 90 11.90 -6.13 -6.31
N GLY A 91 10.79 -6.45 -5.67
CA GLY A 91 10.30 -5.70 -4.51
C GLY A 91 11.25 -5.79 -3.32
N TYR A 92 11.77 -6.98 -3.06
CA TYR A 92 12.72 -7.21 -1.97
C TYR A 92 14.05 -6.47 -2.17
N ALA A 93 14.60 -6.46 -3.37
CA ALA A 93 15.82 -5.72 -3.70
C ALA A 93 15.63 -4.21 -3.53
N CYS A 94 14.53 -3.67 -4.02
CA CYS A 94 14.19 -2.25 -3.81
C CYS A 94 14.01 -1.91 -2.32
N TYR A 95 13.33 -2.77 -1.56
CA TYR A 95 13.20 -2.62 -0.12
C TYR A 95 14.59 -2.59 0.55
N GLN A 96 15.45 -3.56 0.29
CA GLN A 96 16.78 -3.65 0.91
C GLN A 96 17.67 -2.42 0.61
N THR A 97 17.60 -1.90 -0.61
CA THR A 97 18.47 -0.79 -1.04
C THR A 97 17.93 0.58 -0.66
N SER A 98 16.61 0.78 -0.63
CA SER A 98 16.04 2.12 -0.60
C SER A 98 14.92 2.32 0.42
N TYR A 99 14.26 1.26 0.91
CA TYR A 99 13.08 1.40 1.79
C TYR A 99 13.22 0.74 3.16
N ARG A 100 14.33 0.12 3.47
CA ARG A 100 14.52 -0.62 4.73
C ARG A 100 14.30 0.25 5.98
N ASN A 101 14.71 1.51 5.92
CA ASN A 101 14.60 2.44 7.05
C ASN A 101 13.25 3.18 7.11
N LYS A 102 12.32 2.88 6.22
CA LYS A 102 11.04 3.61 6.12
C LYS A 102 9.91 2.97 6.91
N PHE A 103 10.12 1.81 7.52
CA PHE A 103 9.11 1.23 8.40
C PHE A 103 8.93 2.07 9.67
N TYR A 104 7.69 2.38 10.00
CA TYR A 104 7.38 3.15 11.20
C TYR A 104 7.55 2.29 12.47
N PRO A 105 8.46 2.64 13.38
CA PRO A 105 8.71 1.85 14.60
C PRO A 105 7.45 1.67 15.44
N GLU A 106 6.60 2.70 15.52
CA GLU A 106 5.35 2.69 16.26
C GLU A 106 4.38 1.63 15.72
N MET A 107 4.29 1.53 14.38
CA MET A 107 3.41 0.57 13.73
C MET A 107 3.95 -0.86 13.81
N LYS A 108 5.28 -1.04 13.70
CA LYS A 108 5.92 -2.34 13.95
C LYS A 108 5.65 -2.84 15.36
N GLN A 109 5.79 -1.96 16.37
CA GLN A 109 5.51 -2.31 17.76
C GLN A 109 4.04 -2.65 17.98
N LEU A 110 3.12 -1.86 17.39
CA LEU A 110 1.69 -2.14 17.46
C LEU A 110 1.35 -3.52 16.86
N ILE A 111 1.90 -3.83 15.68
CA ILE A 111 1.67 -5.11 15.00
C ILE A 111 2.24 -6.26 15.83
N ALA A 112 3.44 -6.12 16.40
CA ALA A 112 4.02 -7.11 17.30
C ALA A 112 3.11 -7.38 18.52
N ASN A 113 2.64 -6.33 19.17
CA ASN A 113 1.72 -6.44 20.31
C ASN A 113 0.40 -7.11 19.91
N LEU A 114 -0.18 -6.74 18.77
CA LEU A 114 -1.42 -7.38 18.28
C LEU A 114 -1.23 -8.89 18.09
N LYS A 115 -0.10 -9.30 17.51
CA LYS A 115 0.25 -10.73 17.33
C LYS A 115 0.36 -11.46 18.67
N GLU A 116 1.03 -10.87 19.67
CA GLU A 116 1.12 -11.41 21.03
C GLU A 116 -0.27 -11.61 21.68
N TYR A 117 -1.22 -10.73 21.37
CA TYR A 117 -2.61 -10.87 21.81
C TYR A 117 -3.48 -11.76 20.92
N GLY A 118 -2.85 -12.51 19.99
CA GLY A 118 -3.51 -13.50 19.16
C GLY A 118 -4.33 -12.92 18.00
N PHE A 119 -3.95 -11.74 17.50
CA PHE A 119 -4.54 -11.18 16.28
C PHE A 119 -3.91 -11.78 15.04
N GLU A 120 -4.75 -12.10 14.06
CA GLU A 120 -4.33 -12.25 12.68
C GLU A 120 -4.14 -10.85 12.09
N VAL A 121 -2.93 -10.53 11.67
CA VAL A 121 -2.63 -9.25 11.04
C VAL A 121 -2.57 -9.40 9.53
N TRP A 122 -3.24 -8.52 8.82
CA TRP A 122 -3.33 -8.47 7.37
C TRP A 122 -2.89 -7.09 6.86
N ILE A 123 -2.21 -7.08 5.73
CA ILE A 123 -1.88 -5.84 5.00
C ILE A 123 -2.68 -5.80 3.71
N LEU A 124 -3.34 -4.68 3.43
CA LEU A 124 -4.03 -4.39 2.17
C LEU A 124 -3.36 -3.22 1.48
N THR A 125 -2.83 -3.43 0.29
CA THR A 125 -2.15 -2.39 -0.49
C THR A 125 -2.71 -2.31 -1.91
N ALA A 126 -2.77 -1.10 -2.46
CA ALA A 126 -3.07 -0.87 -3.88
C ALA A 126 -1.87 -1.17 -4.80
N SER A 127 -0.76 -1.62 -4.24
CA SER A 127 0.42 -2.06 -4.98
C SER A 127 0.28 -3.53 -5.43
N PRO A 128 1.02 -3.96 -6.46
CA PRO A 128 1.02 -5.35 -6.90
C PRO A 128 1.41 -6.30 -5.78
N GLU A 129 0.63 -7.36 -5.56
CA GLU A 129 0.76 -8.25 -4.41
C GLU A 129 2.14 -8.89 -4.27
N PHE A 130 2.63 -9.57 -5.31
CA PHE A 130 3.93 -10.23 -5.27
C PHE A 130 5.08 -9.29 -5.00
N LEU A 131 4.98 -8.02 -5.43
CA LEU A 131 6.01 -7.03 -5.20
C LEU A 131 6.19 -6.71 -3.71
N TYR A 132 5.15 -6.88 -2.90
CA TYR A 132 5.10 -6.48 -1.50
C TYR A 132 5.19 -7.66 -0.51
N GLN A 133 4.86 -8.88 -0.92
CA GLN A 133 4.70 -10.01 -0.01
C GLN A 133 5.97 -10.34 0.77
N LYS A 134 7.09 -10.52 0.10
CA LYS A 134 8.33 -11.00 0.73
C LYS A 134 8.84 -10.07 1.82
N PHE A 135 9.04 -8.80 1.50
CA PHE A 135 9.63 -7.86 2.46
C PHE A 135 8.68 -7.47 3.59
N LEU A 136 7.38 -7.32 3.31
CA LEU A 136 6.40 -7.05 4.38
C LEU A 136 6.24 -8.24 5.33
N ALA A 137 6.25 -9.47 4.80
CA ALA A 137 6.19 -10.67 5.63
C ALA A 137 7.38 -10.76 6.56
N GLU A 138 8.59 -10.51 6.05
CA GLU A 138 9.83 -10.53 6.82
C GLU A 138 9.84 -9.43 7.90
N GLU A 139 9.56 -8.17 7.52
CA GLU A 139 9.63 -7.03 8.44
C GLU A 139 8.57 -7.05 9.54
N LEU A 140 7.37 -7.52 9.24
CA LEU A 140 6.26 -7.54 10.18
C LEU A 140 6.08 -8.90 10.87
N GLY A 141 6.81 -9.91 10.41
CA GLY A 141 6.71 -11.28 10.90
C GLY A 141 5.29 -11.85 10.75
N ILE A 142 4.65 -11.63 9.60
CA ILE A 142 3.33 -12.14 9.24
C ILE A 142 3.44 -13.08 8.03
N PRO A 143 2.48 -14.01 7.85
CA PRO A 143 2.50 -14.86 6.65
C PRO A 143 2.35 -14.04 5.36
N GLU A 144 3.04 -14.42 4.29
CA GLU A 144 2.91 -13.78 2.97
C GLU A 144 1.45 -13.75 2.47
N VAL A 145 0.69 -14.81 2.73
CA VAL A 145 -0.73 -14.91 2.36
C VAL A 145 -1.63 -13.88 3.04
N ASN A 146 -1.14 -13.24 4.11
CA ASN A 146 -1.83 -12.16 4.80
C ASN A 146 -1.53 -10.77 4.19
N ILE A 147 -0.76 -10.72 3.12
CA ILE A 147 -0.46 -9.49 2.39
C ILE A 147 -1.23 -9.56 1.07
N LEU A 148 -2.26 -8.73 0.98
CA LEU A 148 -3.18 -8.67 -0.15
C LEU A 148 -2.95 -7.38 -0.92
N GLY A 149 -2.55 -7.54 -2.16
CA GLY A 149 -2.34 -6.47 -3.12
C GLY A 149 -3.18 -6.65 -4.37
N VAL A 150 -2.86 -5.91 -5.41
CA VAL A 150 -3.44 -6.12 -6.73
C VAL A 150 -2.93 -7.45 -7.27
N LYS A 151 -3.87 -8.35 -7.53
CA LYS A 151 -3.58 -9.72 -7.95
C LYS A 151 -3.66 -9.85 -9.48
N SER A 152 -2.68 -10.54 -10.05
CA SER A 152 -2.70 -10.94 -11.46
C SER A 152 -2.90 -12.44 -11.61
N VAL A 153 -3.50 -12.82 -12.73
CA VAL A 153 -3.58 -14.22 -13.12
C VAL A 153 -2.20 -14.72 -13.53
N VAL A 154 -1.82 -15.91 -13.10
CA VAL A 154 -0.57 -16.57 -13.48
C VAL A 154 -0.89 -17.71 -14.45
N VAL A 155 -0.29 -17.66 -15.63
CA VAL A 155 -0.42 -18.71 -16.68
C VAL A 155 0.99 -19.14 -17.07
N ASP A 156 1.22 -20.44 -17.14
CA ASP A 156 2.52 -21.04 -17.49
C ASP A 156 3.70 -20.44 -16.67
N GLY A 157 3.46 -20.19 -15.38
CA GLY A 157 4.46 -19.64 -14.46
C GLY A 157 4.77 -18.15 -14.61
N LYS A 158 4.02 -17.41 -15.42
CA LYS A 158 4.20 -15.97 -15.63
C LYS A 158 2.93 -15.20 -15.36
N LEU A 159 3.08 -13.97 -14.84
CA LEU A 159 1.95 -13.07 -14.69
C LEU A 159 1.39 -12.66 -16.05
N THR A 160 0.07 -12.57 -16.10
CA THR A 160 -0.66 -11.94 -17.22
C THR A 160 -1.05 -10.52 -16.85
N ASP A 161 -1.62 -9.78 -17.79
CA ASP A 161 -2.24 -8.48 -17.57
C ASP A 161 -3.69 -8.57 -17.03
N ASP A 162 -4.22 -9.78 -16.89
CA ASP A 162 -5.53 -10.00 -16.28
C ASP A 162 -5.49 -9.78 -14.75
N ILE A 163 -6.31 -8.87 -14.25
CA ILE A 163 -6.40 -8.53 -12.84
C ILE A 163 -7.55 -9.26 -12.17
N ILE A 164 -7.27 -9.88 -11.02
CA ILE A 164 -8.26 -10.56 -10.19
C ILE A 164 -8.94 -9.55 -9.28
N LEU A 165 -10.25 -9.45 -9.37
CA LEU A 165 -11.05 -8.54 -8.55
C LEU A 165 -11.35 -9.10 -7.14
N PRO A 166 -11.60 -8.24 -6.14
CA PRO A 166 -11.56 -6.76 -6.20
C PRO A 166 -10.14 -6.20 -6.16
N ILE A 167 -9.91 -5.06 -6.83
CA ILE A 167 -8.67 -4.29 -6.72
C ILE A 167 -8.67 -3.58 -5.36
N PRO A 168 -7.64 -3.73 -4.51
CA PRO A 168 -7.58 -3.12 -3.18
C PRO A 168 -7.21 -1.64 -3.22
N GLN A 169 -8.03 -0.84 -3.90
CA GLN A 169 -7.92 0.60 -4.00
C GLN A 169 -9.28 1.23 -3.69
N ASP A 170 -9.30 2.34 -2.94
CA ASP A 170 -10.49 3.06 -2.51
C ASP A 170 -11.55 2.09 -1.91
N ASP A 171 -12.79 2.08 -2.42
CA ASP A 171 -13.86 1.17 -2.00
C ASP A 171 -13.50 -0.32 -2.20
N GLY A 172 -12.63 -0.62 -3.14
CA GLY A 172 -12.15 -1.98 -3.37
C GLY A 172 -11.43 -2.57 -2.16
N LYS A 173 -10.73 -1.76 -1.34
CA LYS A 173 -10.12 -2.21 -0.08
C LYS A 173 -11.19 -2.79 0.87
N ALA A 174 -12.34 -2.16 0.97
CA ALA A 174 -13.44 -2.68 1.78
C ALA A 174 -13.99 -4.01 1.23
N ASN A 175 -14.02 -4.17 -0.10
CA ASN A 175 -14.49 -5.40 -0.76
C ASN A 175 -13.52 -6.57 -0.62
N VAL A 176 -12.22 -6.32 -0.50
CA VAL A 176 -11.19 -7.35 -0.26
C VAL A 176 -11.41 -8.06 1.07
N ILE A 177 -11.86 -7.36 2.11
CA ILE A 177 -12.07 -7.92 3.44
C ILE A 177 -13.06 -9.09 3.44
N PRO A 178 -14.31 -8.96 3.01
CA PRO A 178 -15.24 -10.08 2.96
C PRO A 178 -14.84 -11.16 1.93
N THR A 179 -14.16 -10.77 0.86
CA THR A 179 -13.79 -11.69 -0.22
C THR A 179 -12.67 -12.65 0.21
N PHE A 180 -11.59 -12.14 0.77
CA PHE A 180 -10.39 -12.92 1.07
C PHE A 180 -10.18 -13.17 2.56
N ILE A 181 -10.45 -12.19 3.43
CA ILE A 181 -10.27 -12.36 4.89
C ILE A 181 -11.49 -13.03 5.54
N LYS A 182 -12.68 -12.78 5.00
CA LYS A 182 -13.95 -13.42 5.39
C LYS A 182 -14.35 -13.20 6.85
N THR A 183 -13.98 -12.06 7.41
CA THR A 183 -14.40 -11.61 8.75
C THR A 183 -14.27 -10.11 8.86
N ARG A 184 -15.08 -9.49 9.73
CA ARG A 184 -14.93 -8.08 10.03
C ARG A 184 -13.76 -7.87 10.97
N PRO A 185 -12.84 -6.93 10.67
CA PRO A 185 -11.70 -6.65 11.52
C PRO A 185 -12.10 -5.89 12.79
N LEU A 186 -11.40 -6.19 13.89
CA LEU A 186 -11.52 -5.43 15.15
C LEU A 186 -10.68 -4.15 15.14
N VAL A 187 -9.57 -4.17 14.40
CA VAL A 187 -8.66 -3.03 14.26
C VAL A 187 -8.43 -2.80 12.79
N VAL A 188 -8.54 -1.56 12.34
CA VAL A 188 -8.21 -1.16 10.98
C VAL A 188 -7.35 0.10 11.02
N GLY A 189 -6.23 0.08 10.27
CA GLY A 189 -5.33 1.22 10.13
C GLY A 189 -5.19 1.65 8.67
N GLY A 190 -5.14 2.97 8.45
CA GLY A 190 -4.93 3.60 7.15
C GLY A 190 -4.33 4.99 7.32
N ASN A 191 -4.11 5.73 6.23
CA ASN A 191 -3.53 7.07 6.31
C ASN A 191 -4.26 8.12 5.47
N SER A 192 -4.94 7.71 4.43
CA SER A 192 -5.47 8.59 3.39
C SER A 192 -7.00 8.52 3.24
N ARG A 193 -7.54 9.37 2.36
CA ARG A 193 -8.96 9.28 1.95
C ARG A 193 -9.27 7.93 1.30
N GLY A 194 -8.32 7.35 0.56
CA GLY A 194 -8.49 6.05 -0.10
C GLY A 194 -8.74 4.89 0.86
N ASP A 195 -8.41 5.05 2.15
CA ASP A 195 -8.64 4.02 3.18
C ASP A 195 -9.99 4.16 3.89
N MET A 196 -10.80 5.16 3.55
CA MET A 196 -12.03 5.48 4.28
C MET A 196 -12.97 4.27 4.35
N ASP A 197 -13.22 3.63 3.23
CA ASP A 197 -14.15 2.52 3.16
C ASP A 197 -13.63 1.29 3.90
N MET A 198 -12.31 1.05 3.85
CA MET A 198 -11.63 0.02 4.64
C MET A 198 -11.72 0.32 6.15
N LEU A 199 -11.42 1.54 6.58
CA LEU A 199 -11.50 1.97 7.98
C LEU A 199 -12.92 1.79 8.54
N ASN A 200 -13.94 2.02 7.72
CA ASN A 200 -15.34 1.83 8.08
C ASN A 200 -15.75 0.35 8.23
N GLN A 201 -14.93 -0.61 7.81
CA GLN A 201 -15.14 -2.03 8.10
C GLN A 201 -14.78 -2.39 9.55
N SER A 202 -14.03 -1.55 10.27
CA SER A 202 -13.69 -1.82 11.67
C SER A 202 -14.93 -1.91 12.54
N CYS A 203 -15.01 -2.96 13.35
CA CYS A 203 -16.01 -3.07 14.41
C CYS A 203 -15.44 -2.71 15.80
N GLY A 204 -14.23 -2.19 15.87
CA GLY A 204 -13.58 -1.76 17.10
C GLY A 204 -12.75 -0.49 16.88
N LEU A 205 -11.44 -0.61 16.82
CA LEU A 205 -10.52 0.52 16.74
C LEU A 205 -10.20 0.90 15.29
N LYS A 206 -10.30 2.19 14.99
CA LYS A 206 -9.77 2.81 13.77
C LYS A 206 -8.49 3.57 14.11
N ILE A 207 -7.45 3.39 13.32
CA ILE A 207 -6.15 4.06 13.48
C ILE A 207 -5.83 4.80 12.19
N VAL A 208 -5.48 6.08 12.28
CA VAL A 208 -5.12 6.88 11.10
C VAL A 208 -3.74 7.48 11.30
N VAL A 209 -2.81 7.06 10.43
CA VAL A 209 -1.41 7.44 10.50
C VAL A 209 -1.16 8.66 9.62
N ASN A 210 -0.53 9.70 10.16
CA ASN A 210 -0.17 10.93 9.43
C ASN A 210 -1.26 11.45 8.48
N PRO A 211 -2.53 11.57 8.90
CA PRO A 211 -3.58 12.06 8.00
C PRO A 211 -3.33 13.51 7.59
N ASP A 212 -3.67 13.83 6.33
CA ASP A 212 -3.62 15.21 5.83
C ASP A 212 -4.50 16.13 6.68
N ASP A 213 -3.91 17.20 7.22
CA ASP A 213 -4.56 18.22 8.05
C ASP A 213 -4.67 19.59 7.36
N LYS A 214 -4.35 19.69 6.05
CA LYS A 214 -4.28 20.96 5.32
C LYS A 214 -5.34 21.06 4.23
N THR A 215 -5.57 19.98 3.49
CA THR A 215 -6.45 19.99 2.34
C THR A 215 -7.88 19.68 2.76
N VAL A 216 -8.77 20.66 2.69
CA VAL A 216 -10.20 20.44 2.89
C VAL A 216 -10.78 19.69 1.70
N ARG A 217 -11.48 18.61 1.97
CA ARG A 217 -12.07 17.72 0.97
C ARG A 217 -13.33 18.30 0.34
N GLY A 218 -13.53 17.99 -0.92
CA GLY A 218 -14.67 18.42 -1.71
C GLY A 218 -15.86 17.46 -1.64
N LYS A 219 -16.88 17.77 -2.44
CA LYS A 219 -18.13 16.97 -2.52
C LYS A 219 -17.91 15.55 -3.05
N GLU A 220 -16.89 15.36 -3.87
CA GLU A 220 -16.47 14.09 -4.45
C GLU A 220 -15.97 13.10 -3.39
N ASP A 221 -15.51 13.59 -2.24
CA ASP A 221 -15.06 12.78 -1.12
C ASP A 221 -16.17 12.35 -0.15
N GLY A 222 -17.42 12.62 -0.51
CA GLY A 222 -18.59 12.15 0.21
C GLY A 222 -18.64 12.64 1.67
N PRO A 223 -18.61 11.74 2.68
CA PRO A 223 -18.71 12.13 4.09
C PRO A 223 -17.58 13.04 4.58
N MET A 224 -16.41 13.04 3.91
CA MET A 224 -15.30 13.92 4.25
C MET A 224 -15.47 15.35 3.72
N ASN A 225 -16.49 15.62 2.91
CA ASN A 225 -16.73 16.95 2.38
C ASN A 225 -16.74 18.01 3.48
N GLY A 226 -15.94 19.07 3.31
CA GLY A 226 -15.80 20.17 4.27
C GLY A 226 -14.84 19.89 5.44
N TYR A 227 -14.21 18.72 5.50
CA TYR A 227 -13.20 18.36 6.49
C TYR A 227 -11.84 18.11 5.82
N THR A 228 -10.76 18.28 6.58
CA THR A 228 -9.49 17.61 6.24
C THR A 228 -9.61 16.12 6.58
N VAL A 229 -8.73 15.26 6.07
CA VAL A 229 -8.74 13.82 6.42
C VAL A 229 -8.60 13.65 7.93
N LYS A 230 -7.68 14.39 8.55
CA LYS A 230 -7.49 14.39 10.02
C LYS A 230 -8.75 14.84 10.76
N GLY A 231 -9.30 16.00 10.40
CA GLY A 231 -10.49 16.56 11.07
C GLY A 231 -11.70 15.64 10.99
N TYR A 232 -11.88 14.96 9.84
CA TYR A 232 -12.94 13.96 9.70
C TYR A 232 -12.75 12.79 10.66
N TRP A 233 -11.55 12.21 10.71
CA TRP A 233 -11.30 11.03 11.54
C TRP A 233 -11.25 11.33 13.03
N GLU A 234 -10.81 12.53 13.44
CA GLU A 234 -10.95 13.00 14.84
C GLU A 234 -12.41 13.08 15.26
N LYS A 235 -13.28 13.61 14.38
CA LYS A 235 -14.73 13.66 14.62
C LYS A 235 -15.33 12.25 14.74
N GLU A 236 -14.87 11.31 13.90
CA GLU A 236 -15.33 9.90 13.91
C GLU A 236 -14.69 9.06 15.03
N GLY A 237 -13.90 9.68 15.92
CA GLY A 237 -13.32 9.03 17.10
C GLY A 237 -12.18 8.05 16.77
N ALA A 238 -11.51 8.21 15.64
CA ALA A 238 -10.34 7.41 15.31
C ALA A 238 -9.11 7.84 16.13
N LEU A 239 -8.21 6.90 16.39
CA LEU A 239 -6.90 7.18 16.96
C LEU A 239 -5.99 7.75 15.88
N ILE A 240 -5.54 8.98 16.05
CA ILE A 240 -4.58 9.62 15.17
C ILE A 240 -3.16 9.32 15.68
N VAL A 241 -2.31 8.79 14.80
CA VAL A 241 -0.91 8.46 15.10
C VAL A 241 0.00 9.28 14.21
N LYS A 242 1.01 9.90 14.80
CA LYS A 242 2.05 10.62 14.08
C LYS A 242 3.30 9.76 14.02
N CYS A 243 3.75 9.43 12.81
CA CYS A 243 5.00 8.73 12.54
C CYS A 243 5.92 9.61 11.69
N HIS A 244 7.22 9.39 11.79
CA HIS A 244 8.19 10.11 10.96
C HIS A 244 8.48 9.35 9.66
N ASP A 245 8.18 9.94 8.53
CA ASP A 245 8.51 9.38 7.22
C ASP A 245 9.86 9.92 6.76
N VAL A 246 10.85 9.05 6.74
CA VAL A 246 12.21 9.39 6.31
C VAL A 246 12.26 9.48 4.78
N ARG A 247 12.69 10.64 4.27
CA ARG A 247 12.96 10.79 2.83
C ARG A 247 14.29 10.14 2.49
N GLU A 248 14.26 9.10 1.66
CA GLU A 248 15.47 8.42 1.22
C GLU A 248 16.18 9.20 0.10
N PRO A 249 17.46 9.55 0.29
CA PRO A 249 18.21 10.34 -0.71
C PRO A 249 18.72 9.49 -1.89
N GLY A 250 18.71 8.17 -1.77
CA GLY A 250 19.33 7.24 -2.72
C GLY A 250 18.40 6.67 -3.79
N LEU A 251 17.19 7.20 -3.96
CA LEU A 251 16.26 6.72 -4.99
C LEU A 251 16.77 7.04 -6.39
N ARG A 252 16.61 6.11 -7.31
CA ARG A 252 17.00 6.31 -8.74
C ARG A 252 16.05 7.24 -9.46
N PHE A 253 14.80 7.27 -9.02
CA PHE A 253 13.79 8.13 -9.59
C PHE A 253 13.79 9.48 -8.87
N HIS A 254 14.03 10.57 -9.59
CA HIS A 254 14.28 11.91 -9.02
C HIS A 254 13.33 13.00 -9.51
N THR A 255 12.21 12.66 -10.12
CA THR A 255 11.27 13.70 -10.53
C THR A 255 10.33 14.08 -9.38
N GLU A 256 10.22 15.38 -9.13
CA GLU A 256 9.24 15.91 -8.17
C GLU A 256 7.80 15.93 -8.73
N GLU A 257 7.66 15.67 -10.02
CA GLU A 257 6.35 15.62 -10.70
C GLU A 257 5.65 14.28 -10.46
N TRP A 258 6.41 13.22 -10.27
CA TRP A 258 5.91 11.89 -9.96
C TRP A 258 6.14 11.54 -8.50
N GLY A 259 5.16 10.89 -7.88
CA GLY A 259 5.24 10.46 -6.50
C GLY A 259 4.38 11.30 -5.56
N ILE A 260 4.54 11.08 -4.28
CA ILE A 260 3.75 11.70 -3.23
C ILE A 260 4.43 12.98 -2.75
N ARG A 261 3.71 14.07 -2.79
CA ARG A 261 4.21 15.35 -2.27
C ARG A 261 4.20 15.31 -0.74
N GLU A 262 5.29 15.74 -0.13
CA GLU A 262 5.49 15.75 1.32
C GLU A 262 4.37 16.43 2.12
N ASN A 263 3.70 17.40 1.52
CA ASN A 263 2.67 18.18 2.17
C ASN A 263 1.25 17.59 2.12
N VAL A 264 1.08 16.40 1.53
CA VAL A 264 -0.24 15.77 1.38
C VAL A 264 -0.52 14.74 2.46
N SER A 265 0.46 13.92 2.79
CA SER A 265 0.30 12.78 3.72
C SER A 265 1.25 12.83 4.91
N ASN A 266 2.29 13.64 4.84
CA ASN A 266 3.29 13.69 5.91
C ASN A 266 3.27 15.03 6.59
N PRO A 267 3.24 15.07 7.93
CA PRO A 267 3.46 16.30 8.65
C PRO A 267 4.89 16.79 8.34
N LYS A 268 5.04 18.05 8.01
CA LYS A 268 6.35 18.70 8.09
C LYS A 268 6.75 18.73 9.56
N ASP A 269 8.02 18.45 9.82
CA ASP A 269 8.63 18.58 11.14
C ASP A 269 8.39 19.95 11.77
#